data_a44398a043accd9219bfae0d656c7d51
#
_entry.id   a44398a043accd9219bfae0d656c7d51
#
_cell.length_a   1.000
_cell.length_b   1.000
_cell.length_c   1.000
_cell.angle_alpha   90.00
_cell.angle_beta   90.00
_cell.angle_gamma   90.00
#
_symmetry.space_group_name_H-M   'P 1'
#
loop_
_entity.id
_entity.type
_entity.pdbx_description
1 polymer ?
#
loop_
_entity_poly.entity_id
_entity_poly.type
_entity_poly.pdbx_seq_one_letter_code
_entity_poly.pdbx_strand_id
1 'polypeptide(L)'
;MRPIPQKLKQEIINDQFYKICIREKTHNCGGRITWEHAIIFAGKQINEKWAILPVCERHHGVNSYQDRGDIDKRFHEWMALTRLFNSDEAYQEEQKKKYLRAWPEWERKYKYLNKIYEGKRAAC
;
A
#
# COMPACT_ATOMS: atom_id res chain seq x y z
N MET A 1 -15.38 8.13 1.98
CA MET A 1 -14.64 6.87 1.72
C MET A 1 -15.26 6.13 0.55
N ARG A 2 -14.42 5.65 -0.35
CA ARG A 2 -14.92 4.89 -1.50
C ARG A 2 -15.05 3.42 -1.12
N PRO A 3 -16.22 2.81 -1.34
CA PRO A 3 -16.38 1.39 -1.02
C PRO A 3 -15.53 0.52 -1.95
N ILE A 4 -15.02 -0.56 -1.40
CA ILE A 4 -14.24 -1.52 -2.19
C ILE A 4 -15.22 -2.38 -2.99
N PRO A 5 -15.05 -2.48 -4.33
CA PRO A 5 -15.93 -3.30 -5.14
C PRO A 5 -15.95 -4.76 -4.70
N GLN A 6 -17.09 -5.42 -4.85
CA GLN A 6 -17.27 -6.80 -4.39
C GLN A 6 -16.26 -7.76 -5.01
N LYS A 7 -15.99 -7.61 -6.30
CA LYS A 7 -15.02 -8.46 -6.97
C LYS A 7 -13.63 -8.34 -6.33
N LEU A 8 -13.23 -7.10 -6.03
CA LEU A 8 -11.94 -6.85 -5.41
C LEU A 8 -11.89 -7.42 -3.98
N LYS A 9 -12.99 -7.29 -3.24
CA LYS A 9 -13.08 -7.89 -1.90
C LYS A 9 -12.83 -9.39 -1.94
N GLN A 10 -13.40 -10.08 -2.93
CA GLN A 10 -13.22 -11.53 -3.07
C GLN A 10 -11.77 -11.88 -3.37
N GLU A 11 -11.12 -11.10 -4.23
CA GLU A 11 -9.72 -11.31 -4.54
C GLU A 11 -8.84 -11.16 -3.30
N ILE A 12 -9.13 -10.14 -2.49
CA ILE A 12 -8.37 -9.89 -1.26
C ILE A 12 -8.58 -11.00 -0.24
N ILE A 13 -9.82 -11.41 -0.04
CA ILE A 13 -10.15 -12.46 0.93
C ILE A 13 -9.42 -13.76 0.61
N ASN A 14 -9.25 -14.06 -0.66
CA ASN A 14 -8.62 -15.30 -1.10
C ASN A 14 -7.10 -15.24 -1.23
N ASP A 15 -6.50 -14.09 -0.93
CA ASP A 15 -5.06 -13.89 -1.08
C ASP A 15 -4.35 -13.99 0.28
N GLN A 16 -3.40 -14.90 0.39
CA GLN A 16 -2.65 -15.10 1.63
C GLN A 16 -1.90 -13.85 2.10
N PHE A 17 -1.50 -12.99 1.16
CA PHE A 17 -0.83 -11.74 1.49
C PHE A 17 -1.64 -10.93 2.51
N TYR A 18 -2.97 -10.97 2.41
CA TYR A 18 -3.86 -10.16 3.25
C TYR A 18 -4.19 -10.78 4.61
N LYS A 19 -3.53 -11.87 4.97
CA LYS A 19 -3.76 -12.53 6.26
C LYS A 19 -2.84 -12.00 7.35
N ILE A 20 -1.80 -11.27 6.98
CA ILE A 20 -0.76 -10.82 7.90
C ILE A 20 -0.52 -9.33 7.70
N CYS A 21 -0.39 -8.57 8.80
CA CYS A 21 -0.09 -7.14 8.75
C CYS A 21 1.27 -6.90 8.09
N ILE A 22 1.35 -5.91 7.20
CA ILE A 22 2.60 -5.59 6.52
C ILE A 22 3.72 -5.14 7.46
N ARG A 23 3.37 -4.80 8.72
CA ARG A 23 4.32 -4.33 9.72
C ARG A 23 4.70 -5.42 10.72
N GLU A 24 4.28 -6.64 10.50
CA GLU A 24 4.43 -7.73 11.44
C GLU A 24 5.85 -7.91 11.97
N LYS A 25 6.85 -7.81 11.11
CA LYS A 25 8.23 -8.08 11.49
C LYS A 25 8.92 -6.92 12.20
N THR A 26 8.34 -5.73 12.16
CA THR A 26 9.01 -4.53 12.66
C THR A 26 8.32 -3.87 13.84
N HIS A 27 7.07 -4.21 14.11
CA HIS A 27 6.28 -3.55 15.15
C HIS A 27 5.33 -4.53 15.82
N ASN A 28 4.94 -4.17 17.04
CA ASN A 28 3.92 -4.92 17.75
C ASN A 28 2.57 -4.71 17.07
N CYS A 29 2.02 -5.77 16.54
CA CYS A 29 0.69 -5.74 15.96
C CYS A 29 -0.36 -5.95 17.03
N GLY A 30 -1.56 -5.45 16.77
CA GLY A 30 -2.68 -5.64 17.69
C GLY A 30 -4.00 -5.51 16.98
N GLY A 31 -4.98 -6.30 17.41
CA GLY A 31 -6.31 -6.27 16.82
C GLY A 31 -6.40 -7.03 15.50
N ARG A 32 -7.55 -6.87 14.86
CA ARG A 32 -7.83 -7.57 13.61
C ARG A 32 -7.04 -6.98 12.45
N ILE A 33 -6.88 -7.78 11.39
CA ILE A 33 -6.32 -7.27 10.15
C ILE A 33 -7.41 -6.48 9.42
N THR A 34 -7.08 -5.27 9.04
CA THR A 34 -7.98 -4.39 8.27
C THR A 34 -7.35 -4.14 6.90
N TRP A 35 -8.10 -3.48 6.03
CA TRP A 35 -7.63 -3.16 4.68
C TRP A 35 -7.48 -1.65 4.56
N GLU A 36 -6.25 -1.19 4.36
CA GLU A 36 -5.95 0.24 4.27
C GLU A 36 -5.69 0.65 2.82
N HIS A 37 -6.36 1.74 2.39
CA HIS A 37 -6.05 2.34 1.09
C HIS A 37 -4.77 3.16 1.26
N ALA A 38 -3.67 2.64 0.75
CA ALA A 38 -2.37 3.28 0.94
C ALA A 38 -2.09 4.40 -0.06
N ILE A 39 -2.84 4.45 -1.16
CA ILE A 39 -2.61 5.42 -2.22
C ILE A 39 -3.85 6.26 -2.44
N ILE A 40 -3.66 7.58 -2.44
CA ILE A 40 -4.72 8.56 -2.71
C ILE A 40 -4.22 9.47 -3.82
N PHE A 41 -5.03 9.70 -4.83
CA PHE A 41 -4.68 10.63 -5.89
C PHE A 41 -5.86 11.54 -6.18
N ALA A 42 -5.61 12.85 -6.22
CA ALA A 42 -6.65 13.85 -6.47
C ALA A 42 -7.85 13.70 -5.53
N GLY A 43 -7.58 13.41 -4.25
CA GLY A 43 -8.60 13.26 -3.23
C GLY A 43 -9.38 11.95 -3.26
N LYS A 44 -8.99 11.02 -4.14
CA LYS A 44 -9.69 9.73 -4.26
C LYS A 44 -8.79 8.57 -3.85
N GLN A 45 -9.35 7.66 -3.06
CA GLN A 45 -8.67 6.43 -2.71
C GLN A 45 -8.62 5.52 -3.93
N ILE A 46 -7.47 4.91 -4.16
CA ILE A 46 -7.29 4.03 -5.31
C ILE A 46 -7.74 2.62 -4.95
N ASN A 47 -8.79 2.15 -5.62
CA ASN A 47 -9.37 0.81 -5.40
C ASN A 47 -8.73 -0.21 -6.34
N GLU A 48 -7.44 -0.47 -6.12
CA GLU A 48 -6.71 -1.51 -6.84
C GLU A 48 -6.05 -2.41 -5.80
N LYS A 49 -5.93 -3.67 -6.13
CA LYS A 49 -5.39 -4.64 -5.18
C LYS A 49 -4.00 -4.25 -4.67
N TRP A 50 -3.14 -3.75 -5.57
CA TRP A 50 -1.79 -3.32 -5.18
C TRP A 50 -1.79 -2.13 -4.22
N ALA A 51 -2.84 -1.31 -4.26
CA ALA A 51 -2.93 -0.09 -3.47
C ALA A 51 -3.62 -0.29 -2.12
N ILE A 52 -4.17 -1.47 -1.88
CA ILE A 52 -4.83 -1.80 -0.60
C ILE A 52 -3.94 -2.77 0.15
N LEU A 53 -3.63 -2.44 1.40
CA LEU A 53 -2.70 -3.22 2.20
C LEU A 53 -3.36 -3.81 3.44
N PRO A 54 -2.91 -5.00 3.88
CA PRO A 54 -3.37 -5.56 5.14
C PRO A 54 -2.63 -4.88 6.29
N VAL A 55 -3.37 -4.26 7.18
CA VAL A 55 -2.79 -3.54 8.32
C VAL A 55 -3.64 -3.85 9.54
N CYS A 56 -3.00 -4.25 10.64
CA CYS A 56 -3.74 -4.52 11.86
C CYS A 56 -4.33 -3.22 12.43
N GLU A 57 -5.30 -3.35 13.32
CA GLU A 57 -5.96 -2.18 13.89
C GLU A 57 -4.99 -1.19 14.51
N ARG A 58 -3.94 -1.70 15.15
CA ARG A 58 -2.95 -0.85 15.79
C ARG A 58 -2.17 0.02 14.80
N HIS A 59 -1.93 -0.47 13.58
CA HIS A 59 -1.15 0.25 12.57
C HIS A 59 -1.99 0.95 11.51
N HIS A 60 -3.32 0.85 11.60
CA HIS A 60 -4.21 1.41 10.60
C HIS A 60 -4.51 2.88 10.85
N GLY A 61 -4.45 3.66 9.78
CA GLY A 61 -4.97 5.03 9.77
C GLY A 61 -4.40 5.95 10.84
N VAL A 62 -5.29 6.59 11.55
CA VAL A 62 -4.95 7.62 12.53
C VAL A 62 -4.03 7.09 13.63
N ASN A 63 -4.25 5.87 14.10
CA ASN A 63 -3.44 5.32 15.18
C ASN A 63 -1.97 5.20 14.78
N SER A 64 -1.73 4.72 13.57
CA SER A 64 -0.37 4.58 13.05
C SER A 64 0.30 5.94 12.89
N TYR A 65 -0.42 6.87 12.29
CA TYR A 65 0.13 8.17 11.94
C TYR A 65 0.34 9.06 13.16
N GLN A 66 -0.48 8.93 14.18
CA GLN A 66 -0.32 9.68 15.41
C GLN A 66 0.98 9.33 16.13
N ASP A 67 1.31 8.05 16.13
CA ASP A 67 2.48 7.59 16.85
C ASP A 67 3.78 7.79 16.07
N ARG A 68 3.73 7.77 14.74
CA ARG A 68 4.93 7.78 13.93
C ARG A 68 4.94 8.84 12.84
N GLY A 69 3.86 9.60 12.74
CA GLY A 69 3.76 10.68 11.78
C GLY A 69 3.83 10.18 10.34
N ASP A 70 4.47 11.00 9.51
CA ASP A 70 4.52 10.74 8.08
C ASP A 70 5.37 9.53 7.70
N ILE A 71 6.22 9.06 8.59
CA ILE A 71 7.10 7.93 8.29
C ILE A 71 6.30 6.66 8.02
N ASP A 72 5.29 6.39 8.85
CA ASP A 72 4.47 5.19 8.64
C ASP A 72 3.65 5.29 7.36
N LYS A 73 3.12 6.49 7.09
CA LYS A 73 2.37 6.71 5.86
C LYS A 73 3.26 6.48 4.64
N ARG A 74 4.46 6.98 4.66
CA ARG A 74 5.41 6.80 3.55
C ARG A 74 5.80 5.33 3.37
N PHE A 75 5.94 4.61 4.47
CA PHE A 75 6.25 3.18 4.39
C PHE A 75 5.10 2.42 3.70
N HIS A 76 3.86 2.73 4.07
CA HIS A 76 2.70 2.09 3.44
C HIS A 76 2.62 2.45 1.95
N GLU A 77 2.86 3.70 1.61
CA GLU A 77 2.90 4.11 0.20
C GLU A 77 3.98 3.36 -0.57
N TRP A 78 5.16 3.23 0.04
CA TRP A 78 6.26 2.49 -0.58
C TRP A 78 5.91 1.03 -0.80
N MET A 79 5.28 0.39 0.17
CA MET A 79 4.87 -1.01 0.04
C MET A 79 3.89 -1.19 -1.11
N ALA A 80 2.91 -0.30 -1.22
CA ALA A 80 1.93 -0.36 -2.31
C ALA A 80 2.60 -0.16 -3.67
N LEU A 81 3.42 0.87 -3.80
CA LEU A 81 4.10 1.16 -5.06
C LEU A 81 5.09 0.05 -5.44
N THR A 82 5.73 -0.57 -4.44
CA THR A 82 6.60 -1.70 -4.69
C THR A 82 5.83 -2.85 -5.33
N ARG A 83 4.64 -3.13 -4.85
CA ARG A 83 3.80 -4.16 -5.44
C ARG A 83 3.44 -3.84 -6.89
N LEU A 84 3.10 -2.58 -7.16
CA LEU A 84 2.77 -2.16 -8.53
C LEU A 84 3.96 -2.28 -9.46
N PHE A 85 5.09 -1.70 -9.09
CA PHE A 85 6.25 -1.61 -9.98
C PHE A 85 7.08 -2.90 -10.05
N ASN A 86 6.74 -3.90 -9.24
CA ASN A 86 7.33 -5.23 -9.35
C ASN A 86 6.36 -6.26 -9.95
N SER A 87 5.17 -5.81 -10.37
CA SER A 87 4.23 -6.68 -11.08
C SER A 87 4.70 -6.86 -12.52
N ASP A 88 4.05 -7.76 -13.26
CA ASP A 88 4.48 -7.99 -14.63
C ASP A 88 4.19 -6.79 -15.53
N GLU A 89 4.89 -6.75 -16.65
CA GLU A 89 4.85 -5.61 -17.56
C GLU A 89 3.46 -5.37 -18.15
N ALA A 90 2.74 -6.42 -18.49
CA ALA A 90 1.40 -6.30 -19.04
C ALA A 90 0.44 -5.67 -18.05
N TYR A 91 0.54 -6.08 -16.80
CA TYR A 91 -0.29 -5.51 -15.74
C TYR A 91 0.03 -4.04 -15.52
N GLN A 92 1.32 -3.67 -15.52
CA GLN A 92 1.72 -2.29 -15.36
C GLN A 92 1.19 -1.42 -16.49
N GLU A 93 1.23 -1.90 -17.72
CA GLU A 93 0.70 -1.16 -18.86
C GLU A 93 -0.79 -0.92 -18.73
N GLU A 94 -1.53 -1.91 -18.26
CA GLU A 94 -2.96 -1.77 -18.02
C GLU A 94 -3.24 -0.70 -16.97
N GLN A 95 -2.50 -0.75 -15.87
CA GLN A 95 -2.65 0.22 -14.79
C GLN A 95 -2.25 1.62 -15.23
N LYS A 96 -1.20 1.73 -16.04
CA LYS A 96 -0.75 3.02 -16.56
C LYS A 96 -1.81 3.66 -17.42
N LYS A 97 -2.48 2.89 -18.28
CA LYS A 97 -3.57 3.43 -19.10
C LYS A 97 -4.73 3.90 -18.24
N LYS A 98 -5.02 3.19 -17.18
CA LYS A 98 -6.12 3.54 -16.29
C LYS A 98 -5.82 4.79 -15.45
N TYR A 99 -4.55 5.00 -15.08
CA TYR A 99 -4.14 6.10 -14.21
C TYR A 99 -3.07 6.98 -14.84
N LEU A 100 -3.29 7.38 -16.08
CA LEU A 100 -2.30 8.17 -16.84
C LEU A 100 -1.82 9.42 -16.11
N ARG A 101 -2.73 10.14 -15.48
CA ARG A 101 -2.37 11.39 -14.81
C ARG A 101 -1.54 11.17 -13.55
N ALA A 102 -1.78 10.08 -12.86
CA ALA A 102 -1.09 9.77 -11.63
C ALA A 102 0.26 9.09 -11.85
N TRP A 103 0.43 8.42 -12.98
CA TRP A 103 1.58 7.55 -13.23
C TRP A 103 2.93 8.24 -13.05
N PRO A 104 3.17 9.42 -13.64
CA PRO A 104 4.47 10.08 -13.46
C PRO A 104 4.77 10.42 -12.00
N GLU A 105 3.76 10.81 -11.24
CA GLU A 105 3.92 11.10 -9.82
C GLU A 105 4.27 9.84 -9.05
N TRP A 106 3.62 8.72 -9.35
CA TRP A 106 3.89 7.45 -8.71
C TRP A 106 5.30 6.97 -8.99
N GLU A 107 5.77 7.10 -10.23
CA GLU A 107 7.14 6.73 -10.59
C GLU A 107 8.17 7.54 -9.80
N ARG A 108 7.97 8.85 -9.71
CA ARG A 108 8.88 9.71 -8.96
C ARG A 108 8.86 9.37 -7.48
N LYS A 109 7.68 9.18 -6.93
CA LYS A 109 7.53 8.85 -5.51
C LYS A 109 8.20 7.51 -5.19
N TYR A 110 8.02 6.52 -6.05
CA TYR A 110 8.61 5.21 -5.85
C TYR A 110 10.14 5.30 -5.82
N LYS A 111 10.75 6.03 -6.75
CA LYS A 111 12.20 6.22 -6.76
C LYS A 111 12.69 6.89 -5.47
N TYR A 112 11.97 7.89 -5.03
CA TYR A 112 12.32 8.60 -3.80
C TYR A 112 12.23 7.70 -2.57
N LEU A 113 11.12 6.97 -2.45
CA LEU A 113 10.88 6.11 -1.31
C LEU A 113 11.83 4.91 -1.27
N ASN A 114 12.23 4.41 -2.42
CA ASN A 114 13.21 3.33 -2.48
C ASN A 114 14.53 3.74 -1.82
N LYS A 115 14.94 4.97 -2.01
CA LYS A 115 16.17 5.46 -1.39
C LYS A 115 16.08 5.45 0.12
N ILE A 116 14.86 5.65 0.65
CA ILE A 116 14.65 5.68 2.10
C ILE A 116 14.52 4.27 2.69
N TYR A 117 13.75 3.40 2.05
CA TYR A 117 13.31 2.15 2.68
C TYR A 117 14.04 0.89 2.22
N GLU A 118 14.55 0.86 1.00
CA GLU A 118 15.17 -0.35 0.48
C GLU A 118 16.38 -0.78 1.31
N GLY A 119 17.25 0.17 1.63
CA GLY A 119 18.40 -0.12 2.46
C GLY A 119 18.03 -0.56 3.86
N LYS A 120 17.01 0.04 4.43
CA LYS A 120 16.55 -0.31 5.77
C LYS A 120 15.93 -1.69 5.81
N ARG A 121 15.22 -2.06 4.74
CA ARG A 121 14.61 -3.38 4.64
C ARG A 121 15.67 -4.46 4.56
N ALA A 122 16.75 -4.20 3.84
CA ALA A 122 17.85 -5.14 3.72
C ALA A 122 18.58 -5.33 5.05
N ALA A 123 18.56 -4.32 5.91
CA ALA A 123 19.22 -4.37 7.21
C ALA A 123 18.41 -5.12 8.26
N CYS A 124 17.15 -5.37 7.99
CA CYS A 124 16.30 -6.18 8.88
C CYS A 124 16.51 -7.67 8.58
#